data_98bb53f78e3fd9757084fe9088309c0e
#
_entry.id   98bb53f78e3fd9757084fe9088309c0e
#
_cell.length_a   1.000
_cell.length_b   1.000
_cell.length_c   1.000
_cell.angle_alpha   90.00
_cell.angle_beta   90.00
_cell.angle_gamma   90.00
#
_symmetry.space_group_name_H-M   'P 1'
#
loop_
_entity.id
_entity.type
_entity.pdbx_description
1 polymer ?
#
loop_
_entity_poly.entity_id
_entity_poly.type
_entity_poly.pdbx_seq_one_letter_code
_entity_poly.pdbx_strand_id
1 'polypeptide(L)'
;MSQDTLNLIHDRQNRGYTKQSWLDSYHTFSCGGFFDPKQMGFRTLRAINEDRAVPGSGLSTHSYHDMEILTYVLESPIEHQDSLGNRTVIYSGEAEMSGAGAGITHREFNSSEINPAHFLQIWMIPDPEELSQGMNSVFFR
;
A
#
# COMPACT_ATOMS: atom_id res chain seq x y z
N MET A 1 7.73 -33.31 -18.79
CA MET A 1 6.91 -32.43 -17.94
C MET A 1 6.96 -31.06 -18.54
N SER A 2 5.89 -30.65 -19.20
CA SER A 2 5.75 -29.28 -19.68
C SER A 2 5.66 -28.37 -18.43
N GLN A 3 6.63 -27.52 -18.22
CA GLN A 3 6.47 -26.37 -17.38
C GLN A 3 5.50 -25.45 -18.13
N ASP A 4 4.23 -25.62 -17.88
CA ASP A 4 3.27 -24.59 -18.18
C ASP A 4 3.67 -23.39 -17.31
N THR A 5 4.40 -22.50 -17.92
CA THR A 5 4.61 -21.15 -17.40
C THR A 5 3.23 -20.51 -17.43
N LEU A 6 2.48 -20.68 -16.37
CA LEU A 6 1.22 -19.99 -16.16
C LEU A 6 1.55 -18.50 -16.12
N ASN A 7 1.43 -17.84 -17.27
CA ASN A 7 1.30 -16.41 -17.32
C ASN A 7 -0.04 -16.08 -16.68
N LEU A 8 -0.03 -15.91 -15.37
CA LEU A 8 -1.21 -15.55 -14.62
C LEU A 8 -1.50 -14.06 -14.89
N ILE A 9 -2.32 -13.82 -15.90
CA ILE A 9 -2.87 -12.49 -16.14
C ILE A 9 -4.07 -12.33 -15.22
N HIS A 10 -3.91 -11.50 -14.20
CA HIS A 10 -5.02 -11.09 -13.36
C HIS A 10 -5.67 -9.86 -14.00
N ASP A 11 -6.76 -10.10 -14.73
CA ASP A 11 -7.49 -9.03 -15.40
C ASP A 11 -7.97 -7.98 -14.38
N ARG A 12 -7.83 -6.72 -14.75
CA ARG A 12 -8.30 -5.57 -13.96
C ARG A 12 -9.76 -5.72 -13.50
N GLN A 13 -10.63 -6.30 -14.33
CA GLN A 13 -12.04 -6.47 -14.02
C GLN A 13 -12.32 -7.56 -12.97
N ASN A 14 -11.34 -8.43 -12.71
CA ASN A 14 -11.46 -9.51 -11.73
C ASN A 14 -10.91 -9.12 -10.34
N ARG A 15 -10.45 -7.89 -10.17
CA ARG A 15 -10.01 -7.39 -8.87
C ARG A 15 -11.19 -7.19 -7.92
N GLY A 16 -10.94 -7.39 -6.63
CA GLY A 16 -11.88 -7.02 -5.59
C GLY A 16 -12.05 -5.50 -5.52
N TYR A 17 -13.18 -5.05 -5.02
CA TYR A 17 -13.48 -3.64 -4.83
C TYR A 17 -14.09 -3.39 -3.46
N THR A 18 -13.56 -2.41 -2.75
CA THR A 18 -14.13 -1.91 -1.51
C THR A 18 -14.30 -0.40 -1.59
N LYS A 19 -15.40 0.08 -1.02
CA LYS A 19 -15.72 1.50 -0.97
C LYS A 19 -15.95 1.93 0.47
N GLN A 20 -15.23 2.95 0.88
CA GLN A 20 -15.49 3.73 2.08
C GLN A 20 -15.89 5.14 1.67
N SER A 21 -16.41 5.95 2.61
CA SER A 21 -16.86 7.31 2.29
C SER A 21 -15.78 8.20 1.67
N TRP A 22 -14.53 7.90 1.91
CA TRP A 22 -13.36 8.69 1.51
C TRP A 22 -12.36 7.93 0.63
N LEU A 23 -12.51 6.60 0.47
CA LEU A 23 -11.56 5.75 -0.24
C LEU A 23 -12.29 4.74 -1.13
N ASP A 24 -11.93 4.74 -2.41
CA ASP A 24 -12.23 3.65 -3.35
C ASP A 24 -10.95 2.82 -3.54
N SER A 25 -11.05 1.51 -3.32
CA SER A 25 -9.90 0.61 -3.38
C SER A 25 -10.17 -0.61 -4.25
N TYR A 26 -9.27 -0.89 -5.19
CA TYR A 26 -9.25 -2.12 -5.98
C TYR A 26 -8.14 -3.04 -5.48
N HIS A 27 -8.47 -4.31 -5.27
CA HIS A 27 -7.59 -5.29 -4.66
C HIS A 27 -7.24 -6.42 -5.62
N THR A 28 -5.97 -6.62 -5.89
CA THR A 28 -5.49 -7.81 -6.64
C THR A 28 -5.57 -9.07 -5.78
N PHE A 29 -5.24 -8.94 -4.49
CA PHE A 29 -5.33 -10.02 -3.50
C PHE A 29 -6.31 -9.65 -2.40
N SER A 30 -6.70 -10.65 -1.61
CA SER A 30 -7.57 -10.46 -0.45
C SER A 30 -6.98 -9.46 0.52
N CYS A 31 -7.75 -8.42 0.82
CA CYS A 31 -7.32 -7.32 1.70
C CYS A 31 -8.56 -6.61 2.28
N GLY A 32 -8.52 -6.29 3.55
CA GLY A 32 -9.61 -5.58 4.20
C GLY A 32 -10.96 -6.30 4.06
N GLY A 33 -11.95 -5.59 3.51
CA GLY A 33 -13.30 -6.12 3.27
C GLY A 33 -13.45 -7.06 2.08
N PHE A 34 -12.38 -7.23 1.27
CA PHE A 34 -12.37 -8.18 0.15
C PHE A 34 -11.67 -9.48 0.53
N PHE A 35 -12.34 -10.59 0.32
CA PHE A 35 -11.80 -11.92 0.58
C PHE A 35 -12.12 -12.88 -0.57
N ASP A 36 -11.06 -13.45 -1.18
CA ASP A 36 -11.11 -14.55 -2.13
C ASP A 36 -10.02 -15.56 -1.74
N PRO A 37 -10.38 -16.78 -1.34
CA PRO A 37 -9.40 -17.79 -0.91
C PRO A 37 -8.43 -18.23 -2.01
N LYS A 38 -8.74 -17.95 -3.29
CA LYS A 38 -7.86 -18.21 -4.44
C LYS A 38 -6.87 -17.08 -4.70
N GLN A 39 -7.07 -15.91 -4.06
CA GLN A 39 -6.29 -14.69 -4.27
C GLN A 39 -5.76 -14.18 -2.92
N MET A 40 -4.83 -14.94 -2.33
CA MET A 40 -4.28 -14.63 -1.00
C MET A 40 -2.89 -13.98 -1.06
N GLY A 41 -2.27 -13.95 -2.22
CA GLY A 41 -0.92 -13.42 -2.43
C GLY A 41 -0.12 -14.27 -3.41
N PHE A 42 1.11 -13.84 -3.66
CA PHE A 42 2.06 -14.56 -4.48
C PHE A 42 3.46 -14.46 -3.87
N ARG A 43 4.02 -15.59 -3.41
CA ARG A 43 5.30 -15.62 -2.68
C ARG A 43 5.28 -14.66 -1.48
N THR A 44 6.17 -13.67 -1.43
CA THR A 44 6.21 -12.64 -0.39
C THR A 44 5.19 -11.52 -0.59
N LEU A 45 4.64 -11.38 -1.79
CA LEU A 45 3.65 -10.36 -2.13
C LEU A 45 2.31 -10.67 -1.49
N ARG A 46 1.74 -9.72 -0.73
CA ARG A 46 0.50 -9.90 0.02
C ARG A 46 -0.64 -8.99 -0.42
N ALA A 47 -0.32 -7.80 -0.90
CA ALA A 47 -1.33 -6.88 -1.39
C ALA A 47 -0.81 -6.06 -2.56
N ILE A 48 -1.67 -5.80 -3.52
CA ILE A 48 -1.54 -4.74 -4.52
C ILE A 48 -2.89 -4.04 -4.56
N ASN A 49 -2.93 -2.85 -4.00
CA ASN A 49 -4.12 -2.02 -3.94
C ASN A 49 -3.97 -0.80 -4.81
N GLU A 50 -4.96 -0.51 -5.62
CA GLU A 50 -5.09 0.76 -6.35
C GLU A 50 -6.17 1.59 -5.65
N ASP A 51 -5.74 2.70 -5.09
CA ASP A 51 -6.53 3.52 -4.18
C ASP A 51 -6.80 4.91 -4.74
N ARG A 52 -8.03 5.40 -4.56
CA ARG A 52 -8.42 6.79 -4.80
C ARG A 52 -9.03 7.37 -3.54
N ALA A 53 -8.42 8.43 -3.03
CA ALA A 53 -8.85 9.12 -1.82
C ALA A 53 -9.42 10.49 -2.16
N VAL A 54 -10.56 10.84 -1.56
CA VAL A 54 -11.15 12.16 -1.72
C VAL A 54 -10.26 13.25 -1.11
N PRO A 55 -10.35 14.51 -1.57
CA PRO A 55 -9.55 15.61 -1.04
C PRO A 55 -9.64 15.74 0.48
N GLY A 56 -8.52 16.04 1.13
CA GLY A 56 -8.43 16.32 2.56
C GLY A 56 -8.70 15.14 3.48
N SER A 57 -8.80 13.93 2.95
CA SER A 57 -9.11 12.72 3.72
C SER A 57 -7.99 11.71 3.71
N GLY A 58 -8.04 10.77 4.64
CA GLY A 58 -7.03 9.75 4.71
C GLY A 58 -7.35 8.60 5.64
N LEU A 59 -6.45 7.62 5.64
CA LEU A 59 -6.47 6.49 6.54
C LEU A 59 -6.27 6.97 7.98
N SER A 60 -7.15 6.52 8.85
CA SER A 60 -6.93 6.64 10.29
C SER A 60 -5.61 5.95 10.67
N THR A 61 -5.05 6.37 11.77
CA THR A 61 -3.85 5.74 12.32
C THR A 61 -4.05 4.23 12.46
N HIS A 62 -3.17 3.45 11.85
CA HIS A 62 -3.16 2.01 11.98
C HIS A 62 -1.73 1.50 12.17
N SER A 63 -1.60 0.36 12.81
CA SER A 63 -0.30 -0.27 13.04
C SER A 63 -0.06 -1.36 12.01
N TYR A 64 1.16 -1.37 11.47
CA TYR A 64 1.68 -2.44 10.66
C TYR A 64 2.70 -3.23 11.48
N HIS A 65 2.61 -4.55 11.43
CA HIS A 65 3.61 -5.44 11.99
C HIS A 65 4.17 -6.30 10.87
N ASP A 66 5.49 -6.37 10.80
CA ASP A 66 6.20 -7.33 9.96
C ASP A 66 5.84 -7.26 8.46
N MET A 67 5.66 -6.06 7.92
CA MET A 67 5.36 -5.83 6.50
C MET A 67 6.20 -4.69 5.95
N GLU A 68 6.60 -4.82 4.70
CA GLU A 68 7.12 -3.73 3.89
C GLU A 68 6.03 -3.19 2.98
N ILE A 69 5.88 -1.88 2.94
CA ILE A 69 4.83 -1.22 2.17
C ILE A 69 5.47 -0.22 1.22
N LEU A 70 5.26 -0.44 -0.07
CA LEU A 70 5.61 0.50 -1.12
C LEU A 70 4.39 1.31 -1.48
N THR A 71 4.47 2.63 -1.32
CA THR A 71 3.46 3.58 -1.79
C THR A 71 3.98 4.31 -3.01
N TYR A 72 3.31 4.17 -4.14
CA TYR A 72 3.62 4.86 -5.40
C TYR A 72 2.49 5.80 -5.77
N VAL A 73 2.77 7.09 -5.88
CA VAL A 73 1.76 8.12 -6.12
C VAL A 73 1.63 8.43 -7.61
N LEU A 74 0.41 8.34 -8.12
CA LEU A 74 0.07 8.65 -9.51
C LEU A 74 -0.45 10.08 -9.67
N GLU A 75 -1.36 10.50 -8.79
CA GLU A 75 -1.98 11.82 -8.82
C GLU A 75 -2.18 12.36 -7.41
N SER A 76 -1.87 13.63 -7.21
CA SER A 76 -1.93 14.38 -5.95
C SER A 76 -0.99 13.84 -4.86
N PRO A 77 -0.44 14.71 -4.03
CA PRO A 77 0.50 14.27 -3.00
C PRO A 77 -0.19 13.49 -1.88
N ILE A 78 0.45 12.43 -1.43
CA ILE A 78 0.11 11.71 -0.21
C ILE A 78 1.07 12.12 0.90
N GLU A 79 0.52 12.50 2.03
CA GLU A 79 1.29 12.79 3.23
C GLU A 79 1.28 11.59 4.16
N HIS A 80 2.46 11.23 4.64
CA HIS A 80 2.69 10.13 5.57
C HIS A 80 3.25 10.66 6.88
N GLN A 81 2.62 10.30 7.99
CA GLN A 81 3.07 10.60 9.34
C GLN A 81 3.20 9.31 10.14
N ASP A 82 4.25 9.19 10.94
CA ASP A 82 4.45 8.07 11.84
C ASP A 82 4.39 8.47 13.33
N SER A 83 4.34 7.48 14.21
CA SER A 83 4.30 7.69 15.66
C SER A 83 5.61 8.23 16.24
N LEU A 84 6.70 8.25 15.47
CA LEU A 84 7.99 8.82 15.85
C LEU A 84 8.11 10.32 15.53
N GLY A 85 7.06 10.91 14.92
CA GLY A 85 7.03 12.30 14.51
C GLY A 85 7.62 12.56 13.11
N ASN A 86 7.97 11.52 12.35
CA ASN A 86 8.40 11.67 10.96
C ASN A 86 7.20 12.04 10.09
N ARG A 87 7.42 13.01 9.22
CA ARG A 87 6.44 13.49 8.25
C ARG A 87 7.09 13.56 6.88
N THR A 88 6.47 12.91 5.91
CA THR A 88 6.91 12.90 4.53
C THR A 88 5.77 13.18 3.58
N VAL A 89 6.08 13.79 2.45
CA VAL A 89 5.13 14.02 1.36
C VAL A 89 5.67 13.32 0.13
N ILE A 90 4.85 12.45 -0.44
CA ILE A 90 5.15 11.68 -1.65
C ILE A 90 4.39 12.33 -2.79
N TYR A 91 5.11 12.91 -3.75
CA TYR A 91 4.52 13.59 -4.90
C TYR A 91 4.24 12.60 -6.03
N SER A 92 3.43 13.04 -7.00
CA SER A 92 3.16 12.26 -8.21
C SER A 92 4.45 11.85 -8.92
N GLY A 93 4.57 10.55 -9.23
CA GLY A 93 5.75 9.93 -9.82
C GLY A 93 6.81 9.48 -8.80
N GLU A 94 6.62 9.78 -7.53
CA GLU A 94 7.52 9.33 -6.45
C GLU A 94 6.98 8.08 -5.75
N ALA A 95 7.87 7.34 -5.13
CA ALA A 95 7.53 6.19 -4.29
C ALA A 95 8.28 6.23 -2.95
N GLU A 96 7.62 5.76 -1.91
CA GLU A 96 8.21 5.55 -0.58
C GLU A 96 8.08 4.08 -0.20
N MET A 97 9.20 3.48 0.21
CA MET A 97 9.22 2.18 0.88
C MET A 97 9.28 2.42 2.37
N SER A 98 8.28 1.95 3.10
CA SER A 98 8.29 1.93 4.56
C SER A 98 8.32 0.49 5.07
N GLY A 99 9.28 0.20 5.93
CA GLY A 99 9.36 -1.07 6.65
C GLY A 99 8.68 -0.94 8.01
N ALA A 100 7.89 -1.92 8.39
CA ALA A 100 7.32 -1.98 9.72
C ALA A 100 8.19 -2.83 10.64
N GLY A 101 9.17 -2.21 11.26
CA GLY A 101 9.72 -2.73 12.51
C GLY A 101 8.64 -2.72 13.60
N ALA A 102 8.92 -3.33 14.74
CA ALA A 102 7.96 -3.52 15.81
C ALA A 102 7.27 -2.20 16.26
N GLY A 103 5.96 -2.12 16.06
CA GLY A 103 5.09 -1.21 16.81
C GLY A 103 5.02 0.24 16.33
N ILE A 104 5.32 0.53 15.06
CA ILE A 104 5.11 1.87 14.52
C ILE A 104 3.70 2.00 13.95
N THR A 105 3.02 3.07 14.33
CA THR A 105 1.74 3.45 13.76
C THR A 105 1.92 4.50 12.69
N HIS A 106 1.14 4.40 11.62
CA HIS A 106 1.15 5.33 10.51
C HIS A 106 -0.19 5.99 10.31
N ARG A 107 -0.13 7.16 9.74
CA ARG A 107 -1.27 7.87 9.19
C ARG A 107 -0.92 8.34 7.80
N GLU A 108 -1.76 8.03 6.83
CA GLU A 108 -1.63 8.48 5.45
C GLU A 108 -2.87 9.26 5.03
N PHE A 109 -2.71 10.37 4.34
CA PHE A 109 -3.83 11.15 3.86
C PHE A 109 -3.50 11.94 2.59
N ASN A 110 -4.56 12.25 1.84
CA ASN A 110 -4.48 13.16 0.72
C ASN A 110 -4.32 14.59 1.24
N SER A 111 -3.15 15.17 1.05
CA SER A 111 -2.86 16.53 1.51
C SER A 111 -3.45 17.63 0.62
N SER A 112 -3.96 17.30 -0.56
CA SER A 112 -4.71 18.24 -1.39
C SER A 112 -6.12 18.42 -0.86
N GLU A 113 -6.56 19.66 -0.70
CA GLU A 113 -7.92 19.99 -0.30
C GLU A 113 -8.91 20.01 -1.47
N ILE A 114 -8.42 19.98 -2.71
CA ILE A 114 -9.23 20.18 -3.92
C ILE A 114 -9.17 19.02 -4.91
N ASN A 115 -8.09 18.25 -4.94
CA ASN A 115 -7.89 17.17 -5.89
C ASN A 115 -7.94 15.81 -5.23
N PRO A 116 -8.61 14.81 -5.84
CA PRO A 116 -8.51 13.43 -5.39
C PRO A 116 -7.09 12.90 -5.56
N ALA A 117 -6.65 12.05 -4.67
CA ALA A 117 -5.38 11.34 -4.81
C ALA A 117 -5.60 9.97 -5.46
N HIS A 118 -4.62 9.54 -6.25
CA HIS A 118 -4.56 8.23 -6.88
C HIS A 118 -3.18 7.63 -6.65
N PHE A 119 -3.13 6.47 -6.03
CA PHE A 119 -1.87 5.83 -5.65
C PHE A 119 -2.00 4.31 -5.61
N LEU A 120 -0.86 3.64 -5.64
CA LEU A 120 -0.75 2.20 -5.47
C LEU A 120 -0.10 1.92 -4.12
N GLN A 121 -0.61 0.91 -3.42
CA GLN A 121 0.06 0.32 -2.25
C GLN A 121 0.36 -1.15 -2.50
N ILE A 122 1.61 -1.51 -2.32
CA ILE A 122 2.13 -2.87 -2.50
C ILE A 122 2.71 -3.33 -1.17
N TRP A 123 2.19 -4.44 -0.65
CA TRP A 123 2.58 -4.99 0.64
C TRP A 123 3.34 -6.28 0.45
N MET A 124 4.49 -6.39 1.09
CA MET A 124 5.37 -7.54 1.01
C MET A 124 5.77 -8.03 2.40
N ILE A 125 5.96 -9.34 2.54
CA ILE A 125 6.58 -9.92 3.74
C ILE A 125 8.08 -9.68 3.61
N PRO A 126 8.71 -8.97 4.57
CA PRO A 126 10.14 -8.70 4.54
C PRO A 126 10.95 -9.96 4.87
N ASP A 127 12.24 -9.93 4.53
CA ASP A 127 13.17 -10.91 5.02
C ASP A 127 13.31 -10.80 6.56
N PRO A 128 13.29 -11.91 7.30
CA PRO A 128 13.47 -11.88 8.76
C PRO A 128 14.75 -11.18 9.23
N GLU A 129 15.81 -11.20 8.44
CA GLU A 129 17.05 -10.48 8.75
C GLU A 129 16.90 -8.96 8.66
N GLU A 130 16.05 -8.49 7.77
CA GLU A 130 15.77 -7.04 7.60
C GLU A 130 14.90 -6.48 8.73
N LEU A 131 14.01 -7.30 9.31
CA LEU A 131 13.17 -6.91 10.45
C LEU A 131 13.98 -6.52 11.67
N SER A 132 15.17 -7.06 11.85
CA SER A 132 16.04 -6.80 13.00
C SER A 132 16.75 -5.45 12.93
N GLN A 133 16.81 -4.82 11.76
CA GLN A 133 17.59 -3.59 11.51
C GLN A 133 16.81 -2.30 11.73
N GLY A 134 15.52 -2.38 12.07
CA GLY A 134 14.66 -1.22 12.27
C GLY A 134 14.15 -0.60 10.97
N MET A 135 13.23 0.36 11.09
CA MET A 135 12.59 1.00 9.94
C MET A 135 13.50 2.00 9.25
N ASN A 136 13.63 1.82 7.95
CA ASN A 136 14.16 2.84 7.08
C ASN A 136 13.12 3.14 5.99
N SER A 137 12.68 4.38 5.89
CA SER A 137 11.95 4.84 4.72
C SER A 137 12.95 5.18 3.62
N VAL A 138 12.76 4.61 2.44
CA VAL A 138 13.57 4.88 1.26
C VAL A 138 12.69 5.54 0.21
N PHE A 139 13.16 6.68 -0.29
CA PHE A 139 12.49 7.42 -1.36
C PHE A 139 13.08 7.11 -2.71
N PHE A 140 12.21 6.94 -3.70
CA PHE A 140 12.55 6.84 -5.10
C PHE A 140 11.94 8.02 -5.85
N ARG A 141 12.79 8.75 -6.56
CA ARG A 141 12.40 9.89 -7.39
C ARG A 141 12.71 9.63 -8.85
#